data_67081677e584db1bdf3d0fc472057ec9
#
_entry.id   67081677e584db1bdf3d0fc472057ec9
#
_cell.length_a   1.000
_cell.length_b   1.000
_cell.length_c   1.000
_cell.angle_alpha   90.00
_cell.angle_beta   90.00
_cell.angle_gamma   90.00
#
_symmetry.space_group_name_H-M   'P 1'
#
loop_
_entity.id
_entity.type
_entity.pdbx_description
1 polymer ?
#
loop_
_entity_poly.entity_id
_entity_poly.type
_entity_poly.pdbx_seq_one_letter_code
_entity_poly.pdbx_strand_id
1 'polypeptide(L)'
;HEAYREIYVHLMKNEDEGSFLSEVSVDDFWRAYYAVLADHPEIFWIGTSAQVEESGLSHTVVSYSLETTVAQKDRVSLKAELEAAADACIDQISSEASDYEKIKYVYEYLINTVDYDAKGVDTQNIQSALLYQKSVCAGYSKAFQYILHRMGLFCTYVTGTITGGGDHGWNMVRIGD
;
A
#
# COMPACT_ATOMS: atom_id res chain seq x y z
N HIS A 1 -12.35 -8.14 -11.19
CA HIS A 1 -12.15 -9.05 -10.05
C HIS A 1 -11.09 -10.12 -10.29
N GLU A 2 -11.01 -10.71 -11.50
CA GLU A 2 -10.08 -11.79 -11.82
C GLU A 2 -8.65 -11.27 -11.92
N ALA A 3 -8.40 -10.23 -12.70
CA ALA A 3 -7.08 -9.58 -12.81
C ALA A 3 -6.51 -9.14 -11.46
N TYR A 4 -7.33 -8.54 -10.60
CA TYR A 4 -6.93 -8.16 -9.23
C TYR A 4 -6.41 -9.37 -8.44
N ARG A 5 -7.17 -10.47 -8.45
CA ARG A 5 -6.79 -11.67 -7.70
C ARG A 5 -5.53 -12.31 -8.25
N GLU A 6 -5.36 -12.36 -9.57
CA GLU A 6 -4.16 -12.92 -10.19
C GLU A 6 -2.92 -12.09 -9.87
N ILE A 7 -2.98 -10.75 -10.01
CA ILE A 7 -1.88 -9.86 -9.62
C ILE A 7 -1.52 -10.03 -8.15
N TYR A 8 -2.53 -10.02 -7.26
CA TYR A 8 -2.30 -10.20 -5.83
C TYR A 8 -1.63 -11.55 -5.51
N VAL A 9 -2.10 -12.64 -6.13
CA VAL A 9 -1.52 -13.99 -5.92
C VAL A 9 -0.07 -14.05 -6.40
N HIS A 10 0.27 -13.45 -7.55
CA HIS A 10 1.65 -13.37 -8.03
C HIS A 10 2.55 -12.61 -7.04
N LEU A 11 2.09 -11.44 -6.59
CA LEU A 11 2.84 -10.65 -5.62
C LEU A 11 3.05 -11.37 -4.28
N MET A 12 2.04 -12.10 -3.80
CA MET A 12 2.17 -12.90 -2.56
C MET A 12 3.13 -14.08 -2.71
N LYS A 13 3.44 -14.50 -3.94
CA LYS A 13 4.50 -15.48 -4.24
C LYS A 13 5.87 -14.84 -4.48
N ASN A 14 5.98 -13.52 -4.32
CA ASN A 14 7.16 -12.72 -4.70
C ASN A 14 7.48 -12.76 -6.21
N GLU A 15 6.47 -12.96 -7.05
CA GLU A 15 6.57 -12.90 -8.51
C GLU A 15 6.27 -11.46 -8.95
N ASP A 16 7.22 -10.82 -9.62
CA ASP A 16 7.13 -9.43 -10.09
C ASP A 16 6.71 -9.38 -11.57
N GLU A 17 6.62 -10.53 -12.21
CA GLU A 17 6.24 -10.72 -13.61
C GLU A 17 5.09 -11.73 -13.69
N GLY A 18 4.26 -11.60 -14.71
CA GLY A 18 3.16 -12.52 -14.88
C GLY A 18 2.42 -12.38 -16.21
N SER A 19 1.47 -13.26 -16.38
CA SER A 19 0.46 -13.25 -17.44
C SER A 19 -0.88 -13.63 -16.83
N PHE A 20 -1.96 -13.39 -17.57
CA PHE A 20 -3.31 -13.73 -17.10
C PHE A 20 -3.80 -15.03 -17.72
N LEU A 21 -4.61 -15.77 -16.97
CA LEU A 21 -5.31 -16.95 -17.45
C LEU A 21 -6.52 -16.60 -18.32
N SER A 22 -7.07 -15.39 -18.11
CA SER A 22 -8.20 -14.83 -18.86
C SER A 22 -7.76 -13.63 -19.68
N GLU A 23 -8.59 -13.21 -20.65
CA GLU A 23 -8.37 -12.00 -21.41
C GLU A 23 -8.59 -10.76 -20.50
N VAL A 24 -7.53 -9.98 -20.30
CA VAL A 24 -7.54 -8.75 -19.49
C VAL A 24 -7.16 -7.58 -20.38
N SER A 25 -8.00 -6.56 -20.48
CA SER A 25 -7.66 -5.32 -21.19
C SER A 25 -6.58 -4.54 -20.43
N VAL A 26 -5.83 -3.68 -21.12
CA VAL A 26 -4.82 -2.83 -20.49
C VAL A 26 -5.45 -1.91 -19.43
N ASP A 27 -6.64 -1.39 -19.69
CA ASP A 27 -7.36 -0.55 -18.73
C ASP A 27 -7.74 -1.34 -17.45
N ASP A 28 -8.22 -2.59 -17.59
CA ASP A 28 -8.56 -3.42 -16.46
C ASP A 28 -7.33 -3.88 -15.68
N PHE A 29 -6.19 -4.08 -16.37
CA PHE A 29 -4.90 -4.31 -15.71
C PHE A 29 -4.55 -3.14 -14.78
N TRP A 30 -4.54 -1.91 -15.28
CA TRP A 30 -4.17 -0.75 -14.47
C TRP A 30 -5.13 -0.50 -13.32
N ARG A 31 -6.44 -0.68 -13.53
CA ARG A 31 -7.43 -0.60 -12.45
C ARG A 31 -7.18 -1.64 -11.37
N ALA A 32 -6.93 -2.88 -11.79
CA ALA A 32 -6.65 -3.99 -10.88
C ALA A 32 -5.34 -3.78 -10.12
N TYR A 33 -4.29 -3.35 -10.81
CA TYR A 33 -2.98 -3.10 -10.25
C TYR A 33 -3.02 -2.03 -9.16
N TYR A 34 -3.59 -0.87 -9.47
CA TYR A 34 -3.71 0.20 -8.48
C TYR A 34 -4.64 -0.15 -7.32
N ALA A 35 -5.68 -0.95 -7.56
CA ALA A 35 -6.53 -1.45 -6.49
C ALA A 35 -5.77 -2.40 -5.55
N VAL A 36 -4.95 -3.31 -6.08
CA VAL A 36 -4.08 -4.16 -5.24
C VAL A 36 -3.14 -3.32 -4.39
N LEU A 37 -2.47 -2.31 -4.96
CA LEU A 37 -1.55 -1.44 -4.22
C LEU A 37 -2.26 -0.54 -3.19
N ALA A 38 -3.53 -0.23 -3.40
CA ALA A 38 -4.34 0.55 -2.46
C ALA A 38 -4.86 -0.30 -1.30
N ASP A 39 -5.23 -1.55 -1.57
CA ASP A 39 -5.81 -2.45 -0.57
C ASP A 39 -4.74 -3.15 0.28
N HIS A 40 -3.51 -3.29 -0.24
CA HIS A 40 -2.43 -4.11 0.33
C HIS A 40 -1.17 -3.29 0.63
N PRO A 41 -1.17 -2.43 1.65
CA PRO A 41 -0.01 -1.62 2.03
C PRO A 41 1.19 -2.46 2.46
N GLU A 42 0.99 -3.73 2.83
CA GLU A 42 2.04 -4.71 3.12
C GLU A 42 2.89 -5.08 1.91
N ILE A 43 2.42 -4.79 0.68
CA ILE A 43 3.19 -4.96 -0.55
C ILE A 43 4.06 -3.72 -0.78
N PHE A 44 5.05 -3.54 0.06
CA PHE A 44 5.90 -2.34 0.10
C PHE A 44 7.03 -2.33 -0.94
N TRP A 45 7.30 -3.47 -1.59
CA TRP A 45 8.43 -3.64 -2.51
C TRP A 45 8.09 -3.34 -3.98
N ILE A 46 6.85 -2.99 -4.26
CA ILE A 46 6.36 -2.68 -5.61
C ILE A 46 6.14 -1.17 -5.75
N GLY A 47 6.61 -0.63 -6.88
CA GLY A 47 6.37 0.75 -7.30
C GLY A 47 4.99 0.96 -7.90
N THR A 48 4.81 2.09 -8.56
CA THR A 48 3.53 2.44 -9.22
C THR A 48 3.57 2.27 -10.74
N SER A 49 4.70 1.81 -11.27
CA SER A 49 4.94 1.60 -12.70
C SER A 49 4.97 0.11 -13.04
N ALA A 50 4.57 -0.22 -14.25
CA ALA A 50 4.69 -1.55 -14.83
C ALA A 50 4.97 -1.46 -16.33
N GLN A 51 5.65 -2.47 -16.87
CA GLN A 51 5.72 -2.70 -18.29
C GLN A 51 4.64 -3.71 -18.66
N VAL A 52 3.88 -3.42 -19.71
CA VAL A 52 2.77 -4.26 -20.18
C VAL A 52 2.99 -4.59 -21.63
N GLU A 53 3.00 -5.86 -21.98
CA GLU A 53 2.99 -6.35 -23.35
C GLU A 53 1.56 -6.61 -23.80
N GLU A 54 1.15 -5.94 -24.87
CA GLU A 54 -0.21 -6.02 -25.41
C GLU A 54 -0.25 -6.84 -26.69
N SER A 55 -1.28 -7.68 -26.85
CA SER A 55 -1.58 -8.36 -28.11
C SER A 55 -2.07 -7.35 -29.16
N GLY A 56 -1.42 -7.30 -30.31
CA GLY A 56 -1.82 -6.44 -31.41
C GLY A 56 -3.16 -6.78 -32.08
N LEU A 57 -3.74 -7.96 -31.77
CA LEU A 57 -5.01 -8.44 -32.33
C LEU A 57 -6.18 -8.26 -31.36
N SER A 58 -6.00 -8.64 -30.10
CA SER A 58 -7.08 -8.64 -29.10
C SER A 58 -7.07 -7.42 -28.17
N HIS A 59 -6.02 -6.59 -28.19
CA HIS A 59 -5.82 -5.48 -27.27
C HIS A 59 -5.89 -5.91 -25.79
N THR A 60 -5.41 -7.13 -25.52
CA THR A 60 -5.33 -7.69 -24.17
C THR A 60 -3.89 -7.83 -23.72
N VAL A 61 -3.68 -7.84 -22.42
CA VAL A 61 -2.38 -8.03 -21.78
C VAL A 61 -1.89 -9.44 -22.00
N VAL A 62 -0.74 -9.60 -22.65
CA VAL A 62 -0.04 -10.89 -22.85
C VAL A 62 0.83 -11.20 -21.64
N SER A 63 1.63 -10.20 -21.22
CA SER A 63 2.51 -10.31 -20.07
C SER A 63 2.68 -8.93 -19.42
N TYR A 64 3.14 -8.94 -18.17
CA TYR A 64 3.50 -7.73 -17.46
C TYR A 64 4.73 -7.95 -16.58
N SER A 65 5.48 -6.87 -16.34
CA SER A 65 6.58 -6.82 -15.37
C SER A 65 6.40 -5.57 -14.52
N LEU A 66 6.36 -5.76 -13.19
CA LEU A 66 6.10 -4.70 -12.21
C LEU A 66 7.42 -4.07 -11.77
N GLU A 67 7.43 -2.76 -11.62
CA GLU A 67 8.56 -2.05 -11.04
C GLU A 67 8.78 -2.46 -9.58
N THR A 68 9.99 -2.88 -9.25
CA THR A 68 10.36 -3.24 -7.87
C THR A 68 11.24 -2.16 -7.25
N THR A 69 10.88 -1.72 -6.06
CA THR A 69 11.62 -0.73 -5.28
C THR A 69 12.55 -1.39 -4.25
N VAL A 70 12.33 -2.67 -3.93
CA VAL A 70 13.11 -3.45 -2.98
C VAL A 70 13.55 -4.76 -3.60
N ALA A 71 14.86 -5.04 -3.58
CA ALA A 71 15.39 -6.30 -4.09
C ALA A 71 14.82 -7.50 -3.31
N GLN A 72 14.53 -8.59 -4.01
CA GLN A 72 13.87 -9.78 -3.44
C GLN A 72 14.59 -10.32 -2.19
N LYS A 73 15.92 -10.31 -2.20
CA LYS A 73 16.75 -10.78 -1.07
C LYS A 73 16.55 -9.97 0.22
N ASP A 74 16.14 -8.70 0.11
CA ASP A 74 16.03 -7.76 1.22
C ASP A 74 14.59 -7.68 1.75
N ARG A 75 13.60 -8.23 1.04
CA ARG A 75 12.16 -8.12 1.38
C ARG A 75 11.82 -8.75 2.73
N VAL A 76 12.44 -9.89 3.08
CA VAL A 76 12.15 -10.61 4.33
C VAL A 76 12.63 -9.81 5.54
N SER A 77 13.87 -9.29 5.50
CA SER A 77 14.40 -8.48 6.61
C SER A 77 13.64 -7.18 6.76
N LEU A 78 13.35 -6.49 5.66
CA LEU A 78 12.63 -5.23 5.67
C LEU A 78 11.18 -5.40 6.14
N LYS A 79 10.54 -6.51 5.77
CA LYS A 79 9.21 -6.86 6.31
C LYS A 79 9.24 -6.98 7.83
N ALA A 80 10.24 -7.68 8.39
CA ALA A 80 10.37 -7.83 9.84
C ALA A 80 10.59 -6.48 10.54
N GLU A 81 11.36 -5.56 9.94
CA GLU A 81 11.56 -4.21 10.47
C GLU A 81 10.25 -3.39 10.44
N LEU A 82 9.49 -3.48 9.36
CA LEU A 82 8.18 -2.81 9.23
C LEU A 82 7.16 -3.35 10.24
N GLU A 83 7.13 -4.67 10.43
CA GLU A 83 6.29 -5.32 11.44
C GLU A 83 6.66 -4.85 12.84
N ALA A 84 7.94 -4.84 13.18
CA ALA A 84 8.42 -4.37 14.47
C ALA A 84 8.08 -2.88 14.72
N ALA A 85 8.21 -2.04 13.70
CA ALA A 85 7.85 -0.62 13.80
C ALA A 85 6.34 -0.41 14.00
N ALA A 86 5.50 -1.20 13.34
CA ALA A 86 4.06 -1.17 13.55
C ALA A 86 3.67 -1.69 14.94
N ASP A 87 4.28 -2.79 15.38
CA ASP A 87 4.05 -3.38 16.70
C ASP A 87 4.45 -2.41 17.82
N ALA A 88 5.55 -1.66 17.66
CA ALA A 88 5.95 -0.63 18.62
C ALA A 88 4.88 0.47 18.82
N CYS A 89 4.09 0.78 17.79
CA CYS A 89 2.93 1.66 17.91
C CYS A 89 1.76 0.94 18.62
N ILE A 90 1.46 -0.29 18.19
CA ILE A 90 0.31 -1.07 18.70
C ILE A 90 0.47 -1.39 20.18
N ASP A 91 1.67 -1.74 20.62
CA ASP A 91 1.97 -2.12 22.02
C ASP A 91 1.75 -0.98 23.03
N GLN A 92 1.65 0.26 22.57
CA GLN A 92 1.32 1.41 23.41
C GLN A 92 -0.20 1.58 23.63
N ILE A 93 -1.03 0.84 22.91
CA ILE A 93 -2.48 0.98 22.95
C ILE A 93 -3.05 -0.02 23.96
N SER A 94 -3.91 0.46 24.87
CA SER A 94 -4.59 -0.42 25.82
C SER A 94 -5.43 -1.48 25.11
N SER A 95 -5.39 -2.73 25.60
CA SER A 95 -6.26 -3.81 25.13
C SER A 95 -7.75 -3.48 25.27
N GLU A 96 -8.10 -2.62 26.24
CA GLU A 96 -9.48 -2.20 26.51
C GLU A 96 -9.90 -0.97 25.69
N ALA A 97 -9.01 -0.42 24.87
CA ALA A 97 -9.33 0.75 24.06
C ALA A 97 -10.41 0.41 23.01
N SER A 98 -11.38 1.29 22.86
CA SER A 98 -12.37 1.23 21.80
C SER A 98 -11.72 1.40 20.40
N ASP A 99 -12.42 1.00 19.34
CA ASP A 99 -11.92 1.19 17.96
C ASP A 99 -11.61 2.66 17.66
N TYR A 100 -12.45 3.58 18.14
CA TYR A 100 -12.19 5.02 17.99
C TYR A 100 -10.88 5.44 18.67
N GLU A 101 -10.63 4.99 19.91
CA GLU A 101 -9.42 5.33 20.65
C GLU A 101 -8.17 4.73 19.98
N LYS A 102 -8.26 3.50 19.47
CA LYS A 102 -7.20 2.86 18.70
C LYS A 102 -6.87 3.65 17.43
N ILE A 103 -7.88 3.97 16.63
CA ILE A 103 -7.75 4.73 15.39
C ILE A 103 -7.15 6.11 15.67
N LYS A 104 -7.67 6.81 16.69
CA LYS A 104 -7.15 8.11 17.11
C LYS A 104 -5.69 8.04 17.54
N TYR A 105 -5.33 7.03 18.33
CA TYR A 105 -3.94 6.85 18.78
C TYR A 105 -2.98 6.65 17.61
N VAL A 106 -3.30 5.77 16.67
CA VAL A 106 -2.47 5.53 15.47
C VAL A 106 -2.31 6.79 14.64
N TYR A 107 -3.40 7.56 14.48
CA TYR A 107 -3.35 8.85 13.79
C TYR A 107 -2.38 9.83 14.50
N GLU A 108 -2.55 10.02 15.82
CA GLU A 108 -1.70 10.90 16.63
C GLU A 108 -0.24 10.44 16.66
N TYR A 109 -0.01 9.12 16.73
CA TYR A 109 1.33 8.55 16.66
C TYR A 109 2.04 8.95 15.36
N LEU A 110 1.40 8.74 14.21
CA LEU A 110 2.01 9.04 12.91
C LEU A 110 2.26 10.55 12.74
N ILE A 111 1.32 11.41 13.08
CA ILE A 111 1.53 12.87 12.92
C ILE A 111 2.57 13.44 13.88
N ASN A 112 2.87 12.77 14.99
CA ASN A 112 3.89 13.19 15.96
C ASN A 112 5.28 12.58 15.69
N THR A 113 5.38 11.50 14.91
CA THR A 113 6.63 10.79 14.68
C THR A 113 7.16 10.91 13.26
N VAL A 114 6.33 11.32 12.30
CA VAL A 114 6.67 11.38 10.88
C VAL A 114 6.63 12.82 10.38
N ASP A 115 7.73 13.29 9.80
CA ASP A 115 7.81 14.59 9.15
C ASP A 115 7.24 14.54 7.73
N TYR A 116 6.53 15.59 7.31
CA TYR A 116 6.09 15.71 5.92
C TYR A 116 7.24 16.19 5.03
N ASP A 117 7.77 15.30 4.21
CA ASP A 117 8.92 15.57 3.34
C ASP A 117 8.77 14.92 1.96
N ALA A 118 8.50 15.76 0.96
CA ALA A 118 8.37 15.32 -0.44
C ALA A 118 9.71 14.90 -1.10
N LYS A 119 10.84 15.15 -0.43
CA LYS A 119 12.18 14.80 -0.92
C LYS A 119 12.74 13.53 -0.23
N GLY A 120 11.98 12.95 0.69
CA GLY A 120 12.36 11.71 1.36
C GLY A 120 12.47 10.51 0.40
N VAL A 121 13.09 9.45 0.87
CA VAL A 121 13.21 8.18 0.13
C VAL A 121 11.89 7.40 0.25
N ASP A 122 11.46 6.77 -0.83
CA ASP A 122 10.27 5.89 -0.89
C ASP A 122 8.99 6.49 -0.29
N THR A 123 8.80 7.80 -0.45
CA THR A 123 7.73 8.56 0.22
C THR A 123 6.31 8.08 -0.09
N GLN A 124 6.13 7.23 -1.09
CA GLN A 124 4.84 6.70 -1.54
C GLN A 124 4.40 5.40 -0.85
N ASN A 125 5.24 4.83 0.00
CA ASN A 125 4.97 3.55 0.66
C ASN A 125 5.20 3.62 2.19
N ILE A 126 4.91 2.50 2.88
CA ILE A 126 4.95 2.42 4.35
C ILE A 126 6.35 2.57 4.94
N GLN A 127 7.41 2.26 4.19
CA GLN A 127 8.80 2.37 4.65
C GLN A 127 9.13 3.81 5.04
N SER A 128 8.70 4.77 4.25
CA SER A 128 8.95 6.19 4.47
C SER A 128 8.42 6.68 5.82
N ALA A 129 7.22 6.27 6.17
CA ALA A 129 6.60 6.66 7.43
C ALA A 129 7.12 5.84 8.62
N LEU A 130 7.19 4.51 8.49
CA LEU A 130 7.48 3.62 9.62
C LEU A 130 8.96 3.51 9.95
N LEU A 131 9.85 3.57 8.93
CA LEU A 131 11.28 3.38 9.14
C LEU A 131 12.07 4.69 9.02
N TYR A 132 11.73 5.53 8.05
CA TYR A 132 12.49 6.76 7.78
C TYR A 132 11.89 7.99 8.44
N GLN A 133 10.66 7.90 8.94
CA GLN A 133 9.93 8.99 9.62
C GLN A 133 9.84 10.27 8.78
N LYS A 134 9.82 10.11 7.44
CA LYS A 134 9.70 11.19 6.46
C LYS A 134 8.85 10.72 5.30
N SER A 135 7.70 11.32 5.09
CA SER A 135 6.73 10.81 4.13
C SER A 135 5.89 11.92 3.51
N VAL A 136 5.11 11.55 2.50
CA VAL A 136 4.02 12.37 1.94
C VAL A 136 2.68 11.72 2.24
N CYS A 137 1.58 12.31 1.76
CA CYS A 137 0.23 11.84 2.01
C CYS A 137 0.03 10.34 1.76
N ALA A 138 0.62 9.80 0.69
CA ALA A 138 0.49 8.37 0.34
C ALA A 138 1.16 7.45 1.38
N GLY A 139 2.41 7.73 1.76
CA GLY A 139 3.10 6.91 2.75
C GLY A 139 2.47 7.01 4.14
N TYR A 140 2.04 8.21 4.57
CA TYR A 140 1.25 8.39 5.79
C TYR A 140 -0.02 7.54 5.79
N SER A 141 -0.81 7.66 4.72
CA SER A 141 -2.09 6.95 4.61
C SER A 141 -1.93 5.44 4.55
N LYS A 142 -0.93 4.96 3.81
CA LYS A 142 -0.63 3.52 3.74
C LYS A 142 -0.09 2.97 5.07
N ALA A 143 0.75 3.72 5.79
CA ALA A 143 1.23 3.32 7.11
C ALA A 143 0.08 3.26 8.13
N PHE A 144 -0.81 4.25 8.10
CA PHE A 144 -2.02 4.24 8.92
C PHE A 144 -2.90 3.02 8.63
N GLN A 145 -3.16 2.73 7.35
CA GLN A 145 -3.91 1.56 6.93
C GLN A 145 -3.22 0.26 7.38
N TYR A 146 -1.90 0.15 7.20
CA TYR A 146 -1.12 -1.03 7.58
C TYR A 146 -1.23 -1.33 9.08
N ILE A 147 -1.04 -0.32 9.94
CA ILE A 147 -1.16 -0.49 11.40
C ILE A 147 -2.58 -0.92 11.78
N LEU A 148 -3.62 -0.26 11.22
CA LEU A 148 -5.01 -0.61 11.52
C LEU A 148 -5.38 -2.02 11.05
N HIS A 149 -4.92 -2.46 9.87
CA HIS A 149 -5.12 -3.82 9.39
C HIS A 149 -4.50 -4.86 10.34
N ARG A 150 -3.30 -4.59 10.89
CA ARG A 150 -2.67 -5.47 11.90
C ARG A 150 -3.47 -5.56 13.20
N MET A 151 -4.26 -4.56 13.52
CA MET A 151 -5.20 -4.54 14.66
C MET A 151 -6.58 -5.13 14.32
N GLY A 152 -6.80 -5.59 13.07
CA GLY A 152 -8.08 -6.11 12.61
C GLY A 152 -9.15 -5.03 12.35
N LEU A 153 -8.75 -3.76 12.25
CA LEU A 153 -9.65 -2.64 11.99
C LEU A 153 -9.75 -2.34 10.49
N PHE A 154 -10.96 -2.04 10.03
CA PHE A 154 -11.17 -1.69 8.63
C PHE A 154 -10.65 -0.27 8.34
N CYS A 155 -9.76 -0.22 7.35
CA CYS A 155 -9.24 1.03 6.81
C CYS A 155 -8.99 0.83 5.31
N THR A 156 -9.32 1.80 4.48
CA THR A 156 -8.99 1.81 3.06
C THR A 156 -8.25 3.09 2.69
N TYR A 157 -7.30 2.97 1.77
CA TYR A 157 -6.60 4.08 1.15
C TYR A 157 -7.46 4.64 0.01
N VAL A 158 -7.63 5.94 -0.02
CA VAL A 158 -8.42 6.66 -1.02
C VAL A 158 -7.54 7.70 -1.69
N THR A 159 -7.64 7.82 -2.99
CA THR A 159 -6.97 8.86 -3.79
C THR A 159 -7.97 9.80 -4.44
N GLY A 160 -7.55 11.02 -4.67
CA GLY A 160 -8.35 12.03 -5.36
C GLY A 160 -7.55 13.32 -5.54
N THR A 161 -8.25 14.40 -5.86
CA THR A 161 -7.67 15.73 -6.06
C THR A 161 -8.20 16.72 -5.05
N ILE A 162 -7.36 17.68 -4.64
CA ILE A 162 -7.75 18.78 -3.76
C ILE A 162 -7.99 20.05 -4.57
N THR A 163 -8.95 20.87 -4.15
CA THR A 163 -9.28 22.13 -4.82
C THR A 163 -8.06 23.07 -4.81
N GLY A 164 -7.60 23.44 -5.99
CA GLY A 164 -6.40 24.30 -6.17
C GLY A 164 -5.07 23.61 -5.93
N GLY A 165 -5.06 22.29 -5.75
CA GLY A 165 -3.87 21.45 -5.54
C GLY A 165 -3.76 20.30 -6.54
N GLY A 166 -2.82 19.39 -6.27
CA GLY A 166 -2.59 18.17 -7.04
C GLY A 166 -3.32 16.95 -6.48
N ASP A 167 -2.83 15.79 -6.86
CA ASP A 167 -3.29 14.51 -6.35
C ASP A 167 -3.02 14.39 -4.86
N HIS A 168 -3.93 13.77 -4.14
CA HIS A 168 -3.85 13.58 -2.70
C HIS A 168 -4.37 12.21 -2.28
N GLY A 169 -3.83 11.69 -1.17
CA GLY A 169 -4.24 10.43 -0.58
C GLY A 169 -4.68 10.61 0.86
N TRP A 170 -5.72 9.89 1.26
CA TRP A 170 -6.25 9.85 2.63
C TRP A 170 -6.86 8.49 2.95
N ASN A 171 -7.47 8.34 4.10
CA ASN A 171 -8.07 7.10 4.52
C ASN A 171 -9.56 7.25 4.83
N MET A 172 -10.30 6.16 4.64
CA MET A 172 -11.60 5.94 5.23
C MET A 172 -11.51 4.78 6.21
N VAL A 173 -12.08 4.96 7.40
CA VAL A 173 -12.13 3.96 8.46
C VAL A 173 -13.58 3.67 8.83
N ARG A 174 -13.84 2.45 9.31
CA ARG A 174 -15.13 2.09 9.90
C ARG A 174 -14.99 2.03 11.42
N ILE A 175 -15.89 2.65 12.13
CA ILE A 175 -15.99 2.65 13.59
C ILE A 175 -17.32 2.00 13.97
N GLY A 176 -17.24 0.93 14.76
CA GLY A 176 -18.41 0.12 15.12
C GLY A 176 -18.88 -0.83 14.01
N ASP A 177 -20.02 -1.48 14.25
CA ASP A 177 -20.63 -2.49 13.35
C ASP A 177 -21.30 -1.86 12.13
#